data_3b634738c20676912148bbf675f1ee8f
#
_entry.id   3b634738c20676912148bbf675f1ee8f
#
_cell.length_a   1.000
_cell.length_b   1.000
_cell.length_c   1.000
_cell.angle_alpha   90.00
_cell.angle_beta   90.00
_cell.angle_gamma   90.00
#
_symmetry.space_group_name_H-M   'P 1'
#
loop_
_entity.id
_entity.type
_entity.pdbx_description
1 polymer ?
#
loop_
_entity_poly.entity_id
_entity_poly.type
_entity_poly.pdbx_seq_one_letter_code
_entity_poly.pdbx_strand_id
1 'polypeptide(L)'
;MLRKHKHLNWFFYILIIVTVSCKNQNITKEQLAENSSIENETKIFTQNTFDFLPTSTTNAIVKHEFYTLSYNEKYEQAEWVAYQLKSEMITQNHFNRPFFIEDNLVPTHSADWRDYKKSGFDKGHLCPAGDMKFSKKAFDDTFFTSNISPQKHDFNDGVWNRLESKVRYWAQKNNSIYVVTGGVLQENLPEIGRENVAVPNAFYKVLLKNDGGNYKMIAFLVPSQDSDEPLYKFVISTDELEKLTGINFYPALPDSLENVLEKNKDYKDWSF
;
A
#
# COMPACT_ATOMS: atom_id res chain seq x y z
N MET A 1 30.97 -57.29 64.92
CA MET A 1 29.60 -57.78 64.68
C MET A 1 28.67 -56.59 64.54
N LEU A 2 28.41 -56.13 63.30
CA LEU A 2 27.56 -54.97 63.06
C LEU A 2 26.71 -55.27 61.82
N ARG A 3 25.43 -55.42 62.05
CA ARG A 3 24.40 -55.65 61.00
C ARG A 3 24.17 -54.39 60.18
N LYS A 4 24.30 -54.49 58.86
CA LYS A 4 23.89 -53.48 57.90
C LYS A 4 22.36 -53.53 57.67
N HIS A 5 21.67 -52.47 57.99
CA HIS A 5 20.29 -52.26 57.53
C HIS A 5 20.29 -51.63 56.11
N LYS A 6 19.61 -52.31 55.17
CA LYS A 6 19.35 -51.83 53.84
C LYS A 6 18.03 -51.02 53.89
N HIS A 7 18.08 -49.71 53.60
CA HIS A 7 16.90 -48.91 53.35
C HIS A 7 16.55 -49.05 51.88
N LEU A 8 15.33 -49.52 51.61
CA LEU A 8 14.73 -49.66 50.31
C LEU A 8 13.95 -48.36 50.04
N ASN A 9 14.50 -47.49 49.20
CA ASN A 9 13.81 -46.28 48.74
C ASN A 9 12.83 -46.63 47.61
N TRP A 10 11.56 -46.51 47.90
CA TRP A 10 10.49 -46.69 46.96
C TRP A 10 10.20 -45.32 46.27
N PHE A 11 10.69 -45.19 45.03
CA PHE A 11 10.35 -44.02 44.19
C PHE A 11 8.95 -44.19 43.62
N PHE A 12 8.00 -43.36 44.07
CA PHE A 12 6.73 -43.20 43.43
C PHE A 12 6.93 -42.33 42.17
N TYR A 13 6.83 -42.95 40.98
CA TYR A 13 6.67 -42.20 39.75
C TYR A 13 5.21 -41.70 39.64
N ILE A 14 5.00 -40.41 39.84
CA ILE A 14 3.73 -39.76 39.51
C ILE A 14 3.72 -39.54 38.01
N LEU A 15 2.91 -40.31 37.30
CA LEU A 15 2.64 -40.14 35.86
C LEU A 15 1.65 -38.99 35.71
N ILE A 16 2.17 -37.80 35.39
CA ILE A 16 1.31 -36.64 35.02
C ILE A 16 0.80 -36.88 33.61
N ILE A 17 -0.44 -37.31 33.49
CA ILE A 17 -1.15 -37.37 32.22
C ILE A 17 -1.59 -35.94 31.88
N VAL A 18 -0.84 -35.27 30.99
CA VAL A 18 -1.27 -34.02 30.38
C VAL A 18 -2.34 -34.34 29.37
N THR A 19 -3.59 -34.17 29.74
CA THR A 19 -4.70 -34.21 28.78
C THR A 19 -4.66 -32.92 27.95
N VAL A 20 -4.13 -33.01 26.71
CA VAL A 20 -4.29 -31.96 25.72
C VAL A 20 -5.76 -31.93 25.32
N SER A 21 -6.52 -31.01 25.94
CA SER A 21 -7.87 -30.71 25.54
C SER A 21 -7.81 -29.94 24.21
N CYS A 22 -7.98 -30.64 23.10
CA CYS A 22 -8.33 -30.01 21.84
C CYS A 22 -9.68 -29.31 22.03
N LYS A 23 -9.69 -27.99 22.23
CA LYS A 23 -10.88 -27.17 22.09
C LYS A 23 -11.31 -27.25 20.62
N ASN A 24 -12.19 -28.17 20.30
CA ASN A 24 -13.01 -28.06 19.07
C ASN A 24 -13.80 -26.75 19.22
N GLN A 25 -13.39 -25.72 18.50
CA GLN A 25 -14.24 -24.53 18.28
C GLN A 25 -15.43 -25.03 17.46
N ASN A 26 -16.58 -25.16 18.09
CA ASN A 26 -17.84 -25.41 17.38
C ASN A 26 -18.14 -24.16 16.54
N ILE A 27 -17.72 -24.20 15.25
CA ILE A 27 -18.10 -23.19 14.27
C ILE A 27 -19.62 -23.24 14.15
N THR A 28 -20.28 -22.14 14.42
CA THR A 28 -21.73 -22.06 14.34
C THR A 28 -22.21 -22.18 12.89
N LYS A 29 -23.46 -22.62 12.69
CA LYS A 29 -24.04 -22.69 11.34
C LYS A 29 -24.06 -21.32 10.64
N GLU A 30 -24.14 -20.22 11.39
CA GLU A 30 -24.05 -18.86 10.89
C GLU A 30 -22.64 -18.55 10.36
N GLN A 31 -21.59 -18.90 11.10
CA GLN A 31 -20.20 -18.73 10.65
C GLN A 31 -19.85 -19.57 9.44
N LEU A 32 -20.43 -20.77 9.31
CA LEU A 32 -20.28 -21.61 8.10
C LEU A 32 -21.00 -21.00 6.90
N ALA A 33 -22.20 -20.42 7.10
CA ALA A 33 -22.94 -19.75 6.04
C ALA A 33 -22.25 -18.46 5.59
N GLU A 34 -21.74 -17.67 6.52
CA GLU A 34 -20.98 -16.44 6.22
C GLU A 34 -19.67 -16.74 5.47
N ASN A 35 -18.90 -17.73 5.90
CA ASN A 35 -17.69 -18.17 5.19
C ASN A 35 -18.00 -18.70 3.79
N SER A 36 -19.11 -19.46 3.60
CA SER A 36 -19.49 -19.96 2.28
C SER A 36 -19.98 -18.85 1.34
N SER A 37 -20.62 -17.81 1.85
CA SER A 37 -21.01 -16.64 1.05
C SER A 37 -19.80 -15.84 0.60
N ILE A 38 -18.84 -15.59 1.48
CA ILE A 38 -17.57 -14.93 1.16
C ILE A 38 -16.78 -15.71 0.09
N GLU A 39 -16.68 -17.03 0.23
CA GLU A 39 -15.98 -17.87 -0.75
C GLU A 39 -16.67 -17.85 -2.14
N ASN A 40 -18.00 -17.83 -2.19
CA ASN A 40 -18.75 -17.79 -3.46
C ASN A 40 -18.64 -16.40 -4.12
N GLU A 41 -18.80 -15.32 -3.37
CA GLU A 41 -18.60 -13.95 -3.86
C GLU A 41 -17.17 -13.77 -4.40
N THR A 42 -16.15 -14.25 -3.68
CA THR A 42 -14.76 -14.19 -4.11
C THR A 42 -14.50 -14.97 -5.39
N LYS A 43 -15.14 -16.14 -5.60
CA LYS A 43 -15.02 -16.92 -6.84
C LYS A 43 -15.65 -16.23 -8.04
N ILE A 44 -16.80 -15.58 -7.87
CA ILE A 44 -17.47 -14.82 -8.95
C ILE A 44 -16.60 -13.61 -9.32
N PHE A 45 -16.01 -12.96 -8.32
CA PHE A 45 -15.17 -11.77 -8.48
C PHE A 45 -13.89 -12.03 -9.28
N THR A 46 -13.24 -13.20 -9.11
CA THR A 46 -12.00 -13.55 -9.81
C THR A 46 -12.17 -13.84 -11.31
N GLN A 47 -13.41 -13.94 -11.83
CA GLN A 47 -13.68 -14.15 -13.26
C GLN A 47 -13.76 -12.86 -14.08
N ASN A 48 -13.92 -11.70 -13.44
CA ASN A 48 -13.97 -10.40 -14.09
C ASN A 48 -12.63 -9.64 -13.90
N THR A 49 -12.29 -8.76 -14.84
CA THR A 49 -11.18 -7.80 -14.65
C THR A 49 -11.49 -6.95 -13.44
N PHE A 50 -10.68 -7.08 -12.38
CA PHE A 50 -10.86 -6.34 -11.14
C PHE A 50 -10.66 -4.84 -11.36
N ASP A 51 -11.66 -4.05 -11.04
CA ASP A 51 -11.52 -2.59 -10.96
C ASP A 51 -10.88 -2.23 -9.62
N PHE A 52 -9.62 -1.86 -9.65
CA PHE A 52 -8.82 -1.54 -8.46
C PHE A 52 -8.75 -0.04 -8.14
N LEU A 53 -9.50 0.77 -8.89
CA LEU A 53 -9.45 2.22 -8.69
C LEU A 53 -10.20 2.63 -7.42
N PRO A 54 -9.61 3.53 -6.62
CA PRO A 54 -10.31 4.13 -5.48
C PRO A 54 -11.44 5.07 -5.92
N THR A 55 -12.27 5.46 -4.97
CA THR A 55 -13.18 6.59 -5.20
C THR A 55 -12.38 7.89 -5.40
N SER A 56 -12.98 8.85 -6.09
CA SER A 56 -12.42 10.19 -6.27
C SER A 56 -13.25 11.23 -5.53
N THR A 57 -12.59 12.15 -4.83
CA THR A 57 -13.27 13.28 -4.17
C THR A 57 -13.55 14.43 -5.16
N THR A 58 -12.85 14.43 -6.30
CA THR A 58 -12.92 15.50 -7.32
C THR A 58 -13.60 15.10 -8.61
N ASN A 59 -13.70 13.80 -8.89
CA ASN A 59 -14.11 13.21 -10.17
C ASN A 59 -13.18 13.58 -11.35
N ALA A 60 -12.02 14.17 -11.11
CA ALA A 60 -11.03 14.52 -12.13
C ALA A 60 -10.09 13.35 -12.42
N ILE A 61 -10.64 12.29 -13.02
CA ILE A 61 -9.90 11.06 -13.33
C ILE A 61 -9.11 11.23 -14.63
N VAL A 62 -7.80 11.02 -14.54
CA VAL A 62 -6.87 11.03 -15.67
C VAL A 62 -6.30 9.64 -15.87
N LYS A 63 -6.46 9.08 -17.06
CA LYS A 63 -6.00 7.71 -17.39
C LYS A 63 -4.80 7.76 -18.33
N HIS A 64 -3.65 7.32 -17.80
CA HIS A 64 -2.49 6.96 -18.60
C HIS A 64 -2.54 5.47 -18.96
N GLU A 65 -1.62 5.03 -19.83
CA GLU A 65 -1.59 3.63 -20.27
C GLU A 65 -1.26 2.65 -19.13
N PHE A 66 -0.42 3.07 -18.17
CA PHE A 66 0.10 2.19 -17.12
C PHE A 66 -0.28 2.61 -15.69
N TYR A 67 -0.88 3.75 -15.52
CA TYR A 67 -1.44 4.21 -14.25
C TYR A 67 -2.66 5.13 -14.48
N THR A 68 -3.47 5.26 -13.47
CA THR A 68 -4.59 6.20 -13.43
C THR A 68 -4.43 7.08 -12.20
N LEU A 69 -4.85 8.33 -12.27
CA LEU A 69 -4.84 9.24 -11.14
C LEU A 69 -6.17 9.99 -11.01
N SER A 70 -6.43 10.49 -9.80
CA SER A 70 -7.44 11.51 -9.56
C SER A 70 -6.73 12.80 -9.22
N TYR A 71 -6.91 13.84 -10.07
CA TYR A 71 -6.28 15.13 -9.87
C TYR A 71 -7.11 16.00 -8.94
N ASN A 72 -6.44 16.76 -8.08
CA ASN A 72 -7.09 17.71 -7.19
C ASN A 72 -6.53 19.10 -7.44
N GLU A 73 -7.29 19.88 -8.20
CA GLU A 73 -6.98 21.24 -8.63
C GLU A 73 -6.70 22.18 -7.47
N LYS A 74 -7.43 22.03 -6.36
CA LYS A 74 -7.23 22.86 -5.16
C LYS A 74 -5.82 22.72 -4.58
N TYR A 75 -5.18 21.58 -4.77
CA TYR A 75 -3.86 21.27 -4.23
C TYR A 75 -2.80 21.13 -5.31
N GLU A 76 -3.17 21.30 -6.58
CA GLU A 76 -2.29 21.22 -7.75
C GLU A 76 -1.48 19.93 -7.83
N GLN A 77 -2.10 18.79 -7.50
CA GLN A 77 -1.51 17.46 -7.56
C GLN A 77 -2.55 16.35 -7.51
N ALA A 78 -2.17 15.11 -7.80
CA ALA A 78 -3.07 13.98 -7.64
C ALA A 78 -3.39 13.73 -6.16
N GLU A 79 -4.67 13.52 -5.84
CA GLU A 79 -5.07 13.00 -4.54
C GLU A 79 -4.66 11.52 -4.39
N TRP A 80 -4.67 10.75 -5.48
CA TRP A 80 -4.11 9.42 -5.58
C TRP A 80 -3.62 9.09 -6.99
N VAL A 81 -2.65 8.19 -7.06
CA VAL A 81 -2.22 7.50 -8.29
C VAL A 81 -2.35 6.00 -8.04
N ALA A 82 -3.00 5.29 -8.97
CA ALA A 82 -3.27 3.86 -8.86
C ALA A 82 -2.71 3.09 -10.06
N TYR A 83 -2.04 1.96 -9.81
CA TYR A 83 -1.47 1.10 -10.84
C TYR A 83 -1.35 -0.35 -10.37
N GLN A 84 -1.26 -1.28 -11.30
CA GLN A 84 -0.88 -2.66 -11.03
C GLN A 84 0.61 -2.84 -11.32
N LEU A 85 1.38 -3.28 -10.33
CA LEU A 85 2.78 -3.65 -10.49
C LEU A 85 2.90 -5.17 -10.59
N LYS A 86 3.23 -5.68 -11.78
CA LYS A 86 3.43 -7.10 -12.03
C LYS A 86 4.90 -7.47 -11.93
N SER A 87 5.20 -8.72 -11.58
CA SER A 87 6.59 -9.20 -11.45
C SER A 87 7.41 -9.05 -12.74
N GLU A 88 6.78 -9.27 -13.90
CA GLU A 88 7.43 -9.10 -15.21
C GLU A 88 7.75 -7.64 -15.57
N MET A 89 7.13 -6.66 -14.90
CA MET A 89 7.41 -5.23 -15.08
C MET A 89 8.67 -4.79 -14.34
N ILE A 90 9.18 -5.59 -13.40
CA ILE A 90 10.35 -5.23 -12.61
C ILE A 90 11.61 -5.65 -13.36
N THR A 91 12.18 -4.71 -14.09
CA THR A 91 13.35 -4.90 -14.96
C THR A 91 14.54 -4.07 -14.51
N GLN A 92 15.72 -4.42 -15.01
CA GLN A 92 16.98 -3.68 -14.79
C GLN A 92 17.28 -2.69 -15.95
N ASN A 93 16.26 -2.33 -16.75
CA ASN A 93 16.47 -1.37 -17.82
C ASN A 93 16.89 -0.01 -17.28
N HIS A 94 17.75 0.67 -18.01
CA HIS A 94 18.24 2.01 -17.71
C HIS A 94 17.82 2.95 -18.83
N PHE A 95 17.02 3.95 -18.50
CA PHE A 95 16.63 5.01 -19.42
C PHE A 95 17.14 6.35 -18.90
N ASN A 96 17.50 7.24 -19.81
CA ASN A 96 17.78 8.62 -19.48
C ASN A 96 16.50 9.27 -18.97
N ARG A 97 16.59 9.98 -17.83
CA ARG A 97 15.45 10.70 -17.25
C ARG A 97 15.07 11.85 -18.18
N PRO A 98 13.81 11.93 -18.62
CA PRO A 98 13.31 13.08 -19.36
C PRO A 98 13.16 14.30 -18.45
N PHE A 99 12.86 15.45 -19.04
CA PHE A 99 12.41 16.61 -18.29
C PHE A 99 11.00 16.37 -17.74
N PHE A 100 10.70 16.94 -16.59
CA PHE A 100 9.34 17.02 -16.10
C PHE A 100 8.54 17.98 -16.99
N ILE A 101 7.34 17.60 -17.35
CA ILE A 101 6.42 18.36 -18.20
C ILE A 101 5.01 18.33 -17.63
N GLU A 102 4.25 19.36 -17.92
CA GLU A 102 2.83 19.40 -17.58
C GLU A 102 2.07 18.27 -18.27
N ASP A 103 1.03 17.78 -17.61
CA ASP A 103 0.19 16.72 -18.13
C ASP A 103 -1.01 17.32 -18.88
N ASN A 104 -0.99 17.23 -20.19
CA ASN A 104 -2.08 17.73 -21.04
C ASN A 104 -3.37 16.92 -20.93
N LEU A 105 -3.37 15.77 -20.24
CA LEU A 105 -4.58 15.00 -19.95
C LEU A 105 -5.35 15.57 -18.75
N VAL A 106 -4.71 16.41 -17.93
CA VAL A 106 -5.40 17.22 -16.92
C VAL A 106 -6.04 18.41 -17.63
N PRO A 107 -7.38 18.57 -17.65
CA PRO A 107 -8.04 19.62 -18.45
C PRO A 107 -7.64 21.05 -18.09
N THR A 108 -7.27 21.28 -16.85
CA THR A 108 -6.81 22.56 -16.29
C THR A 108 -5.32 22.74 -16.39
N HIS A 109 -4.61 21.77 -16.93
CA HIS A 109 -3.17 21.51 -16.83
C HIS A 109 -2.74 21.07 -15.43
N SER A 110 -1.65 20.33 -15.34
CA SER A 110 -1.03 20.00 -14.05
C SER A 110 0.02 21.08 -13.72
N ALA A 111 0.42 21.14 -12.45
CA ALA A 111 1.37 22.13 -11.94
C ALA A 111 2.63 22.28 -12.82
N ASP A 112 3.07 23.52 -13.04
CA ASP A 112 4.30 23.81 -13.76
C ASP A 112 5.52 23.27 -12.97
N TRP A 113 6.40 22.51 -13.63
CA TRP A 113 7.63 22.02 -13.01
C TRP A 113 8.51 23.12 -12.40
N ARG A 114 8.33 24.38 -12.84
CA ARG A 114 9.05 25.56 -12.32
C ARG A 114 8.67 25.92 -10.89
N ASP A 115 7.48 25.51 -10.43
CA ASP A 115 7.03 25.73 -9.06
C ASP A 115 7.91 25.01 -8.03
N TYR A 116 8.49 23.90 -8.44
CA TYR A 116 9.45 23.15 -7.62
C TYR A 116 10.84 23.77 -7.62
N LYS A 117 11.15 24.69 -8.53
CA LYS A 117 12.49 25.26 -8.66
C LYS A 117 12.84 26.15 -7.49
N LYS A 118 13.88 25.78 -6.74
CA LYS A 118 14.34 26.49 -5.52
C LYS A 118 13.29 26.51 -4.40
N SER A 119 12.32 25.62 -4.42
CA SER A 119 11.32 25.47 -3.36
C SER A 119 11.88 24.81 -2.10
N GLY A 120 13.00 24.10 -2.21
CA GLY A 120 13.53 23.26 -1.14
C GLY A 120 12.94 21.84 -1.11
N PHE A 121 12.08 21.50 -2.09
CA PHE A 121 11.47 20.19 -2.23
C PHE A 121 11.87 19.50 -3.54
N ASP A 122 11.96 18.19 -3.48
CA ASP A 122 12.10 17.34 -4.65
C ASP A 122 10.78 17.24 -5.41
N LYS A 123 10.87 16.93 -6.71
CA LYS A 123 9.77 16.42 -7.50
C LYS A 123 9.60 14.93 -7.21
N GLY A 124 8.90 14.62 -6.09
CA GLY A 124 8.70 13.25 -5.65
C GLY A 124 7.62 12.54 -6.47
N HIS A 125 7.96 11.38 -7.00
CA HIS A 125 7.02 10.57 -7.76
C HIS A 125 5.97 9.91 -6.85
N LEU A 126 4.72 9.84 -7.31
CA LEU A 126 3.69 8.99 -6.71
C LEU A 126 3.75 7.58 -7.31
N CYS A 127 3.58 7.42 -8.63
CA CYS A 127 3.95 6.20 -9.33
C CYS A 127 5.46 6.27 -9.64
N PRO A 128 6.31 5.42 -9.01
CA PRO A 128 7.75 5.54 -9.12
C PRO A 128 8.26 5.23 -10.53
N ALA A 129 9.19 6.04 -11.03
CA ALA A 129 9.88 5.73 -12.28
C ALA A 129 10.59 4.36 -12.26
N GLY A 130 11.01 3.91 -11.05
CA GLY A 130 11.60 2.59 -10.82
C GLY A 130 10.66 1.42 -11.12
N ASP A 131 9.35 1.62 -10.97
CA ASP A 131 8.31 0.60 -11.21
C ASP A 131 7.95 0.49 -12.70
N MET A 132 8.27 1.52 -13.49
CA MET A 132 7.88 1.65 -14.90
C MET A 132 9.05 1.44 -15.87
N LYS A 133 10.15 0.83 -15.43
CA LYS A 133 11.35 0.58 -16.26
C LYS A 133 11.19 -0.53 -17.31
N PHE A 134 10.08 -1.22 -17.38
CA PHE A 134 9.83 -2.26 -18.38
C PHE A 134 9.62 -1.69 -19.77
N SER A 135 9.23 -0.42 -19.90
CA SER A 135 9.00 0.29 -21.16
C SER A 135 9.50 1.73 -21.06
N LYS A 136 10.13 2.22 -22.16
CA LYS A 136 10.57 3.62 -22.22
C LYS A 136 9.40 4.58 -22.11
N LYS A 137 8.28 4.27 -22.74
CA LYS A 137 7.05 5.07 -22.64
C LYS A 137 6.50 5.08 -21.20
N ALA A 138 6.38 3.91 -20.57
CA ALA A 138 5.91 3.81 -19.20
C ALA A 138 6.79 4.63 -18.24
N PHE A 139 8.12 4.53 -18.42
CA PHE A 139 9.10 5.30 -17.66
C PHE A 139 8.91 6.81 -17.86
N ASP A 140 8.80 7.27 -19.14
CA ASP A 140 8.65 8.69 -19.45
C ASP A 140 7.35 9.26 -18.94
N ASP A 141 6.25 8.52 -19.01
CA ASP A 141 4.94 8.95 -18.52
C ASP A 141 4.96 9.25 -17.01
N THR A 142 5.88 8.66 -16.23
CA THR A 142 6.00 8.99 -14.80
C THR A 142 6.51 10.41 -14.53
N PHE A 143 7.06 11.11 -15.53
CA PHE A 143 7.59 12.47 -15.41
C PHE A 143 6.57 13.58 -15.73
N PHE A 144 5.30 13.23 -15.93
CA PHE A 144 4.24 14.22 -15.89
C PHE A 144 4.10 14.80 -14.49
N THR A 145 3.92 16.13 -14.38
CA THR A 145 3.80 16.79 -13.07
C THR A 145 2.51 16.42 -12.34
N SER A 146 1.51 15.87 -13.03
CA SER A 146 0.34 15.25 -12.41
C SER A 146 0.66 14.04 -11.51
N ASN A 147 1.81 13.37 -11.75
CA ASN A 147 2.33 12.25 -10.96
C ASN A 147 3.34 12.68 -9.88
N ILE A 148 3.47 13.99 -9.63
CA ILE A 148 4.53 14.54 -8.79
C ILE A 148 3.92 15.29 -7.60
N SER A 149 4.55 15.15 -6.44
CA SER A 149 4.23 15.87 -5.22
C SER A 149 5.49 16.45 -4.58
N PRO A 150 5.41 17.61 -3.89
CA PRO A 150 6.56 18.15 -3.17
C PRO A 150 6.98 17.23 -2.02
N GLN A 151 8.19 16.70 -2.07
CA GLN A 151 8.76 15.82 -1.06
C GLN A 151 10.08 16.37 -0.54
N LYS A 152 10.32 16.27 0.77
CA LYS A 152 11.65 16.56 1.32
C LYS A 152 12.66 15.57 0.78
N HIS A 153 13.86 16.01 0.45
CA HIS A 153 14.90 15.15 -0.13
C HIS A 153 15.18 13.91 0.71
N ASP A 154 15.41 14.10 2.01
CA ASP A 154 15.76 12.99 2.92
C ASP A 154 14.60 11.99 3.09
N PHE A 155 13.34 12.45 3.02
CA PHE A 155 12.18 11.57 2.99
C PHE A 155 12.11 10.79 1.67
N ASN A 156 12.23 11.49 0.53
CA ASN A 156 12.09 10.92 -0.81
C ASN A 156 13.17 9.85 -1.08
N ASP A 157 14.43 10.15 -0.80
CA ASP A 157 15.56 9.21 -0.99
C ASP A 157 15.72 8.22 0.19
N GLY A 158 15.13 8.54 1.35
CA GLY A 158 15.19 7.75 2.58
C GLY A 158 14.06 6.73 2.72
N VAL A 159 13.19 6.95 3.70
CA VAL A 159 12.12 6.01 4.08
C VAL A 159 11.15 5.71 2.94
N TRP A 160 10.83 6.69 2.09
CA TRP A 160 9.92 6.51 0.97
C TRP A 160 10.51 5.59 -0.11
N ASN A 161 11.76 5.82 -0.52
CA ASN A 161 12.48 4.94 -1.45
C ASN A 161 12.65 3.51 -0.90
N ARG A 162 12.85 3.35 0.43
CA ARG A 162 12.87 2.04 1.08
C ARG A 162 11.53 1.32 0.93
N LEU A 163 10.41 2.04 1.14
CA LEU A 163 9.06 1.48 0.97
C LEU A 163 8.80 1.09 -0.50
N GLU A 164 9.15 1.93 -1.47
CA GLU A 164 9.04 1.62 -2.89
C GLU A 164 9.84 0.37 -3.29
N SER A 165 11.08 0.28 -2.80
CA SER A 165 11.92 -0.90 -3.03
C SER A 165 11.29 -2.16 -2.43
N LYS A 166 10.62 -2.03 -1.28
CA LYS A 166 9.91 -3.13 -0.64
C LYS A 166 8.65 -3.53 -1.41
N VAL A 167 7.91 -2.57 -1.98
CA VAL A 167 6.76 -2.83 -2.86
C VAL A 167 7.19 -3.63 -4.09
N ARG A 168 8.30 -3.27 -4.74
CA ARG A 168 8.87 -4.05 -5.85
C ARG A 168 9.21 -5.48 -5.44
N TYR A 169 9.83 -5.67 -4.28
CA TYR A 169 10.12 -7.01 -3.74
C TYR A 169 8.84 -7.82 -3.54
N TRP A 170 7.78 -7.23 -2.97
CA TRP A 170 6.51 -7.92 -2.78
C TRP A 170 5.80 -8.23 -4.10
N ALA A 171 5.88 -7.34 -5.10
CA ALA A 171 5.32 -7.61 -6.42
C ALA A 171 6.00 -8.80 -7.10
N GLN A 172 7.34 -8.92 -7.00
CA GLN A 172 8.07 -10.09 -7.49
C GLN A 172 7.65 -11.37 -6.77
N LYS A 173 7.47 -11.31 -5.45
CA LYS A 173 7.14 -12.47 -4.62
C LYS A 173 5.69 -12.96 -4.81
N ASN A 174 4.76 -12.07 -5.15
CA ASN A 174 3.32 -12.35 -5.24
C ASN A 174 2.78 -12.24 -6.68
N ASN A 175 3.63 -12.29 -7.70
CA ASN A 175 3.32 -12.11 -9.13
C ASN A 175 2.81 -10.72 -9.50
N SER A 176 1.94 -10.12 -8.71
CA SER A 176 1.48 -8.73 -8.89
C SER A 176 0.95 -8.13 -7.58
N ILE A 177 0.94 -6.81 -7.53
CA ILE A 177 0.32 -6.01 -6.46
C ILE A 177 -0.43 -4.84 -7.12
N TYR A 178 -1.62 -4.55 -6.64
CA TYR A 178 -2.29 -3.28 -6.90
C TYR A 178 -1.79 -2.25 -5.89
N VAL A 179 -1.45 -1.08 -6.37
CA VAL A 179 -0.87 0.02 -5.58
C VAL A 179 -1.71 1.26 -5.73
N VAL A 180 -2.11 1.86 -4.63
CA VAL A 180 -2.66 3.22 -4.58
C VAL A 180 -1.77 4.05 -3.69
N THR A 181 -1.38 5.24 -4.14
CA THR A 181 -0.43 6.10 -3.44
C THR A 181 -0.76 7.57 -3.61
N GLY A 182 -0.51 8.39 -2.61
CA GLY A 182 -0.78 9.82 -2.65
C GLY A 182 -0.20 10.56 -1.46
N GLY A 183 -0.28 11.89 -1.51
CA GLY A 183 -0.11 12.76 -0.35
C GLY A 183 -1.41 12.90 0.43
N VAL A 184 -1.35 13.09 1.73
CA VAL A 184 -2.53 13.44 2.53
C VAL A 184 -2.84 14.91 2.29
N LEU A 185 -3.89 15.19 1.50
CA LEU A 185 -4.32 16.52 1.13
C LEU A 185 -5.35 17.03 2.14
N GLN A 186 -5.02 18.07 2.87
CA GLN A 186 -5.83 18.65 3.93
C GLN A 186 -5.83 20.18 3.83
N GLU A 187 -6.74 20.82 4.55
CA GLU A 187 -6.77 22.28 4.65
C GLU A 187 -5.48 22.83 5.31
N ASN A 188 -5.09 24.01 4.90
CA ASN A 188 -3.96 24.77 5.47
C ASN A 188 -2.59 24.08 5.33
N LEU A 189 -2.39 23.29 4.28
CA LEU A 189 -1.05 22.81 3.94
C LEU A 189 -0.16 23.97 3.48
N PRO A 190 1.15 23.94 3.76
CA PRO A 190 2.10 24.83 3.09
C PRO A 190 2.04 24.65 1.58
N GLU A 191 2.38 25.68 0.83
CA GLU A 191 2.34 25.69 -0.64
C GLU A 191 3.67 26.14 -1.22
N ILE A 192 3.98 25.71 -2.43
CA ILE A 192 5.16 26.13 -3.20
C ILE A 192 4.73 26.66 -4.59
N GLY A 193 5.61 27.49 -5.15
CA GLY A 193 5.47 27.97 -6.52
C GLY A 193 4.38 29.03 -6.68
N ARG A 194 4.04 29.27 -7.95
CA ARG A 194 3.05 30.29 -8.33
C ARG A 194 1.62 29.72 -8.38
N GLU A 195 1.54 28.44 -8.61
CA GLU A 195 0.28 27.70 -8.72
C GLU A 195 -0.18 27.14 -7.37
N ASN A 196 0.55 27.47 -6.28
CA ASN A 196 0.21 27.07 -4.91
C ASN A 196 0.14 25.56 -4.72
N VAL A 197 1.14 24.84 -5.27
CA VAL A 197 1.22 23.39 -5.13
C VAL A 197 1.37 23.02 -3.65
N ALA A 198 0.41 22.32 -3.10
CA ALA A 198 0.38 21.96 -1.68
C ALA A 198 1.51 21.01 -1.30
N VAL A 199 2.05 21.16 -0.08
CA VAL A 199 3.11 20.32 0.48
C VAL A 199 2.50 19.38 1.53
N PRO A 200 2.28 18.09 1.22
CA PRO A 200 1.70 17.14 2.16
C PRO A 200 2.60 16.88 3.39
N ASN A 201 1.98 16.83 4.57
CA ASN A 201 2.67 16.49 5.81
C ASN A 201 2.92 14.98 5.99
N ALA A 202 2.22 14.15 5.20
CA ALA A 202 2.37 12.71 5.17
C ALA A 202 2.00 12.16 3.79
N PHE A 203 2.56 10.99 3.47
CA PHE A 203 2.26 10.25 2.26
C PHE A 203 1.76 8.85 2.60
N TYR A 204 0.95 8.27 1.72
CA TYR A 204 0.41 6.94 1.93
C TYR A 204 0.64 6.00 0.73
N LYS A 205 0.65 4.71 1.02
CA LYS A 205 0.49 3.63 0.03
C LYS A 205 -0.49 2.60 0.58
N VAL A 206 -1.47 2.22 -0.25
CA VAL A 206 -2.36 1.08 0.02
C VAL A 206 -2.07 0.02 -1.01
N LEU A 207 -1.75 -1.17 -0.54
CA LEU A 207 -1.36 -2.30 -1.37
C LEU A 207 -2.39 -3.42 -1.22
N LEU A 208 -2.80 -3.98 -2.35
CA LEU A 208 -3.68 -5.15 -2.40
C LEU A 208 -3.00 -6.23 -3.22
N LYS A 209 -2.85 -7.42 -2.66
CA LYS A 209 -2.43 -8.62 -3.38
C LYS A 209 -3.53 -9.65 -3.39
N ASN A 210 -3.56 -10.45 -4.46
CA ASN A 210 -4.48 -11.57 -4.63
C ASN A 210 -3.68 -12.83 -4.99
N ASP A 211 -3.78 -13.85 -4.15
CA ASP A 211 -3.19 -15.16 -4.39
C ASP A 211 -4.31 -16.20 -4.52
N GLY A 212 -4.77 -16.42 -5.77
CA GLY A 212 -5.81 -17.40 -6.07
C GLY A 212 -7.16 -17.14 -5.37
N GLY A 213 -7.52 -15.88 -5.13
CA GLY A 213 -8.74 -15.48 -4.40
C GLY A 213 -8.50 -15.15 -2.93
N ASN A 214 -7.30 -15.39 -2.42
CA ASN A 214 -6.91 -14.97 -1.07
C ASN A 214 -6.35 -13.53 -1.13
N TYR A 215 -7.20 -12.58 -0.82
CA TYR A 215 -6.84 -11.16 -0.81
C TYR A 215 -6.16 -10.77 0.49
N LYS A 216 -5.14 -9.94 0.40
CA LYS A 216 -4.45 -9.31 1.54
C LYS A 216 -4.20 -7.85 1.23
N MET A 217 -4.55 -6.99 2.17
CA MET A 217 -4.38 -5.54 2.08
C MET A 217 -3.43 -5.04 3.17
N ILE A 218 -2.66 -4.00 2.87
CA ILE A 218 -1.85 -3.28 3.84
C ILE A 218 -1.80 -1.80 3.46
N ALA A 219 -1.96 -0.94 4.45
CA ALA A 219 -1.85 0.50 4.27
C ALA A 219 -0.69 1.06 5.09
N PHE A 220 0.02 2.01 4.50
CA PHE A 220 1.11 2.76 5.12
C PHE A 220 0.77 4.24 5.16
N LEU A 221 1.01 4.87 6.30
CA LEU A 221 1.01 6.32 6.46
C LEU A 221 2.38 6.76 6.97
N VAL A 222 3.12 7.46 6.13
CA VAL A 222 4.51 7.86 6.42
C VAL A 222 4.58 9.37 6.54
N PRO A 223 4.95 9.94 7.71
CA PRO A 223 5.18 11.38 7.83
C PRO A 223 6.23 11.86 6.83
N SER A 224 6.04 13.06 6.26
CA SER A 224 6.96 13.68 5.27
C SER A 224 8.27 14.16 5.92
N GLN A 225 8.98 13.22 6.54
CA GLN A 225 10.28 13.41 7.16
C GLN A 225 11.10 12.12 7.06
N ASP A 226 12.42 12.24 7.09
CA ASP A 226 13.28 11.07 7.11
C ASP A 226 13.08 10.22 8.37
N SER A 227 13.29 8.91 8.24
CA SER A 227 13.17 7.97 9.35
C SER A 227 13.92 6.68 9.07
N ASP A 228 14.68 6.21 10.06
CA ASP A 228 15.32 4.88 10.08
C ASP A 228 14.40 3.80 10.68
N GLU A 229 13.20 4.14 11.11
CA GLU A 229 12.25 3.19 11.68
C GLU A 229 11.94 2.05 10.70
N PRO A 230 11.73 0.82 11.20
CA PRO A 230 11.27 -0.28 10.38
C PRO A 230 9.93 0.04 9.71
N LEU A 231 9.78 -0.32 8.43
CA LEU A 231 8.60 0.03 7.61
C LEU A 231 7.28 -0.41 8.23
N TYR A 232 7.24 -1.53 8.97
CA TYR A 232 6.01 -1.99 9.66
C TYR A 232 5.50 -1.03 10.74
N LYS A 233 6.31 -0.08 11.20
CA LYS A 233 5.89 0.96 12.15
C LYS A 233 4.95 2.01 11.53
N PHE A 234 4.95 2.11 10.22
CA PHE A 234 4.08 3.01 9.46
C PHE A 234 2.77 2.36 9.01
N VAL A 235 2.53 1.10 9.40
CA VAL A 235 1.30 0.39 9.05
C VAL A 235 0.13 0.93 9.87
N ILE A 236 -0.93 1.30 9.18
CA ILE A 236 -2.23 1.66 9.74
C ILE A 236 -3.33 0.81 9.11
N SER A 237 -4.55 0.85 9.62
CA SER A 237 -5.68 0.26 8.93
C SER A 237 -6.10 1.13 7.73
N THR A 238 -6.65 0.50 6.70
CA THR A 238 -7.21 1.23 5.56
C THR A 238 -8.38 2.10 6.02
N ASP A 239 -9.25 1.61 6.91
CA ASP A 239 -10.33 2.40 7.58
C ASP A 239 -9.84 3.73 8.20
N GLU A 240 -8.65 3.73 8.83
CA GLU A 240 -8.08 4.95 9.41
C GLU A 240 -7.62 5.91 8.32
N LEU A 241 -7.04 5.37 7.25
CA LEU A 241 -6.59 6.17 6.11
C LEU A 241 -7.77 6.76 5.34
N GLU A 242 -8.84 6.01 5.14
CA GLU A 242 -10.08 6.47 4.51
C GLU A 242 -10.74 7.62 5.25
N LYS A 243 -10.81 7.52 6.58
CA LYS A 243 -11.29 8.62 7.42
C LYS A 243 -10.43 9.88 7.31
N LEU A 244 -9.13 9.71 7.07
CA LEU A 244 -8.18 10.80 6.95
C LEU A 244 -8.27 11.49 5.57
N THR A 245 -8.48 10.70 4.51
CA THR A 245 -8.40 11.16 3.11
C THR A 245 -9.78 11.42 2.48
N GLY A 246 -10.83 10.78 2.98
CA GLY A 246 -12.16 10.77 2.38
C GLY A 246 -12.25 9.89 1.11
N ILE A 247 -11.23 9.06 0.86
CA ILE A 247 -11.13 8.17 -0.29
C ILE A 247 -11.46 6.75 0.18
N ASN A 248 -12.38 6.04 -0.50
CA ASN A 248 -12.57 4.61 -0.30
C ASN A 248 -11.60 3.86 -1.23
N PHE A 249 -10.79 2.96 -0.65
CA PHE A 249 -9.78 2.20 -1.38
C PHE A 249 -10.32 0.82 -1.78
N TYR A 250 -10.23 0.49 -3.07
CA TYR A 250 -10.70 -0.77 -3.65
C TYR A 250 -12.21 -1.05 -3.49
N PRO A 251 -13.09 -0.06 -3.73
CA PRO A 251 -14.53 -0.17 -3.51
C PRO A 251 -15.24 -1.25 -4.36
N ALA A 252 -14.53 -1.84 -5.32
CA ALA A 252 -15.05 -2.95 -6.11
C ALA A 252 -14.86 -4.32 -5.42
N LEU A 253 -14.23 -4.38 -4.25
CA LEU A 253 -14.23 -5.59 -3.43
C LEU A 253 -15.64 -5.85 -2.88
N PRO A 254 -16.06 -7.12 -2.73
CA PRO A 254 -17.29 -7.40 -2.00
C PRO A 254 -17.25 -6.83 -0.58
N ASP A 255 -18.33 -6.18 -0.14
CA ASP A 255 -18.41 -5.48 1.17
C ASP A 255 -17.94 -6.35 2.34
N SER A 256 -18.31 -7.65 2.34
CA SER A 256 -17.90 -8.59 3.37
C SER A 256 -16.39 -8.81 3.45
N LEU A 257 -15.71 -8.79 2.30
CA LEU A 257 -14.26 -8.93 2.18
C LEU A 257 -13.55 -7.60 2.47
N GLU A 258 -14.03 -6.50 1.88
CA GLU A 258 -13.53 -5.14 2.06
C GLU A 258 -13.47 -4.80 3.54
N ASN A 259 -14.60 -4.90 4.26
CA ASN A 259 -14.69 -4.63 5.70
C ASN A 259 -13.69 -5.41 6.58
N VAL A 260 -13.31 -6.62 6.19
CA VAL A 260 -12.33 -7.43 6.92
C VAL A 260 -10.90 -6.97 6.61
N LEU A 261 -10.62 -6.67 5.34
CA LEU A 261 -9.29 -6.26 4.90
C LEU A 261 -8.90 -4.87 5.41
N GLU A 262 -9.85 -3.92 5.39
CA GLU A 262 -9.63 -2.53 5.77
C GLU A 262 -9.34 -2.33 7.26
N LYS A 263 -9.95 -3.13 8.13
CA LYS A 263 -9.70 -3.12 9.57
C LYS A 263 -8.36 -3.73 9.96
N ASN A 264 -7.77 -4.51 9.05
CA ASN A 264 -6.59 -5.29 9.36
C ASN A 264 -5.32 -4.43 9.38
N LYS A 265 -4.52 -4.56 10.45
CA LYS A 265 -3.16 -3.99 10.59
C LYS A 265 -2.09 -5.07 10.64
N ASP A 266 -2.43 -6.33 10.31
CA ASP A 266 -1.47 -7.42 10.40
C ASP A 266 -0.52 -7.38 9.20
N TYR A 267 0.72 -7.01 9.49
CA TYR A 267 1.81 -6.98 8.51
C TYR A 267 2.54 -8.32 8.37
N LYS A 268 2.19 -9.36 9.14
CA LYS A 268 2.91 -10.64 9.14
C LYS A 268 2.79 -11.40 7.82
N ASP A 269 1.71 -11.18 7.09
CA ASP A 269 1.50 -11.73 5.75
C ASP A 269 2.40 -11.04 4.68
N TRP A 270 3.10 -9.99 5.08
CA TRP A 270 4.02 -9.21 4.26
C TRP A 270 5.44 -9.37 4.78
N SER A 271 6.33 -10.00 4.03
CA SER A 271 7.72 -10.29 4.44
C SER A 271 8.54 -9.00 4.52
N PHE A 272 8.63 -8.37 5.70
CA PHE A 272 9.48 -7.21 5.98
C PHE A 272 10.95 -7.57 6.07
#